data_f230aecf3014085a08a15157a96645df
#
_entry.id   f230aecf3014085a08a15157a96645df
#
_cell.length_a   1.000
_cell.length_b   1.000
_cell.length_c   1.000
_cell.angle_alpha   90.00
_cell.angle_beta   90.00
_cell.angle_gamma   90.00
#
_symmetry.space_group_name_H-M   'P 1'
#
loop_
_entity.id
_entity.type
_entity.pdbx_description
1 polymer ?
#
loop_
_entity_poly.entity_id
_entity_poly.type
_entity_poly.pdbx_seq_one_letter_code
_entity_poly.pdbx_strand_id
1 'polypeptide(L)'
;MSSDRGQGTCTAKGGGEEMRGKRCSLIVALVITISLSGGIATTVRAGDAEIPVLRGLKEVFVDVEDLDFRVERTGLTTDHLRTDAELKLKMAGIKVQSEKESMRTPGSPQLYIMVKVLGTSSGDYAAHIRVELRETVGLVRHPGIEVFTSTWTTGKFGVTPSLSDVRQQEQKLVDKFISEYMAANPK
;
A
#
# COMPACT_ATOMS: atom_id res chain seq x y z
N MET A 1 43.84 -7.49 45.50
CA MET A 1 43.28 -7.22 46.83
C MET A 1 41.82 -7.54 46.74
N SER A 2 41.52 -8.71 47.13
CA SER A 2 41.00 -9.17 48.43
C SER A 2 39.50 -8.93 48.45
N SER A 3 38.73 -9.99 48.31
CA SER A 3 38.11 -10.84 49.39
C SER A 3 36.71 -10.33 49.72
N ASP A 4 35.63 -11.00 49.92
CA ASP A 4 35.42 -12.37 50.43
C ASP A 4 33.93 -12.73 50.31
N ARG A 5 33.60 -13.93 50.03
CA ARG A 5 32.68 -14.95 50.48
C ARG A 5 31.58 -14.58 51.50
N GLY A 6 30.45 -15.20 51.26
CA GLY A 6 29.43 -15.44 52.30
C GLY A 6 28.37 -16.46 51.83
N GLN A 7 28.70 -17.75 51.94
CA GLN A 7 27.77 -18.86 51.89
C GLN A 7 26.96 -18.93 53.22
N GLY A 8 25.69 -19.25 53.11
CA GLY A 8 24.84 -19.56 54.25
C GLY A 8 23.79 -20.60 53.89
N THR A 9 24.16 -21.84 54.00
CA THR A 9 23.27 -23.00 54.04
C THR A 9 22.63 -23.13 55.42
N CYS A 10 21.33 -23.39 55.48
CA CYS A 10 20.73 -24.06 56.63
C CYS A 10 19.65 -25.04 56.17
N THR A 11 19.91 -26.27 56.50
CA THR A 11 19.06 -27.44 56.47
C THR A 11 18.24 -27.57 57.74
N ALA A 12 17.14 -28.27 57.66
CA ALA A 12 16.53 -29.25 58.56
C ALA A 12 15.05 -28.94 58.84
N LYS A 13 14.18 -29.85 58.56
CA LYS A 13 13.79 -31.11 59.13
C LYS A 13 12.44 -31.00 59.87
N GLY A 14 11.47 -31.78 59.40
CA GLY A 14 10.77 -32.68 60.25
C GLY A 14 9.29 -32.47 60.55
N GLY A 15 8.53 -33.53 60.32
CA GLY A 15 7.30 -33.85 61.02
C GLY A 15 6.01 -33.43 60.31
N GLY A 16 5.34 -34.25 59.66
CA GLY A 16 4.34 -35.25 60.02
C GLY A 16 3.06 -34.65 60.55
N GLU A 17 1.99 -34.75 59.78
CA GLU A 17 0.76 -35.39 60.23
C GLU A 17 -0.33 -35.28 59.14
N GLU A 18 -0.88 -36.44 58.91
CA GLU A 18 -2.04 -36.75 58.14
C GLU A 18 -3.31 -36.28 58.85
N MET A 19 -4.17 -35.50 58.18
CA MET A 19 -5.62 -35.54 58.46
C MET A 19 -6.40 -34.97 57.28
N ARG A 20 -6.96 -35.83 56.46
CA ARG A 20 -8.39 -36.09 56.29
C ARG A 20 -9.27 -34.84 56.23
N GLY A 21 -9.71 -34.46 55.03
CA GLY A 21 -10.76 -33.46 54.85
C GLY A 21 -11.22 -33.34 53.45
N LYS A 22 -12.04 -34.29 53.00
CA LYS A 22 -12.89 -34.17 51.81
C LYS A 22 -13.68 -32.85 51.87
N ARG A 23 -13.80 -32.16 50.75
CA ARG A 23 -14.67 -31.01 50.43
C ARG A 23 -13.88 -29.73 50.14
N CYS A 24 -13.32 -29.68 48.97
CA CYS A 24 -13.12 -28.43 48.21
C CYS A 24 -12.80 -28.74 46.74
N SER A 25 -13.69 -29.51 46.12
CA SER A 25 -13.56 -29.88 44.71
C SER A 25 -14.73 -29.31 43.93
N LEU A 26 -15.01 -27.99 44.08
CA LEU A 26 -16.11 -27.38 43.33
C LEU A 26 -15.98 -25.87 43.09
N ILE A 27 -14.81 -25.26 43.29
CA ILE A 27 -14.62 -23.81 43.02
C ILE A 27 -13.48 -23.51 42.03
N VAL A 28 -12.81 -24.50 41.48
CA VAL A 28 -11.72 -24.27 40.49
C VAL A 28 -12.17 -24.41 39.02
N ALA A 29 -13.44 -24.72 38.78
CA ALA A 29 -13.95 -24.94 37.40
C ALA A 29 -14.65 -23.74 36.78
N LEU A 30 -14.58 -22.53 37.36
CA LEU A 30 -15.33 -21.37 36.86
C LEU A 30 -14.47 -20.13 36.54
N VAL A 31 -13.18 -20.26 36.30
CA VAL A 31 -12.33 -19.11 35.98
C VAL A 31 -11.57 -19.23 34.64
N ILE A 32 -11.82 -20.27 33.85
CA ILE A 32 -11.11 -20.45 32.56
C ILE A 32 -12.06 -20.34 31.36
N THR A 33 -13.06 -19.47 31.42
CA THR A 33 -13.91 -19.18 30.23
C THR A 33 -14.05 -17.71 29.90
N ILE A 34 -13.12 -16.88 30.34
CA ILE A 34 -13.11 -15.46 29.93
C ILE A 34 -11.70 -15.14 29.47
N SER A 35 -11.37 -15.37 28.22
CA SER A 35 -10.34 -14.67 27.44
C SER A 35 -10.08 -15.36 26.10
N LEU A 36 -11.08 -15.53 25.27
CA LEU A 36 -10.87 -15.79 23.85
C LEU A 36 -11.76 -14.89 22.99
N SER A 37 -11.93 -13.64 23.38
CA SER A 37 -12.19 -12.55 22.46
C SER A 37 -10.82 -12.06 21.97
N GLY A 38 -10.13 -12.92 21.24
CA GLY A 38 -8.99 -12.55 20.45
C GLY A 38 -9.46 -11.57 19.39
N GLY A 39 -9.38 -10.28 19.71
CA GLY A 39 -9.45 -9.24 18.68
C GLY A 39 -8.40 -9.59 17.65
N ILE A 40 -8.82 -9.91 16.45
CA ILE A 40 -7.94 -10.01 15.29
C ILE A 40 -7.39 -8.62 15.09
N ALA A 41 -6.26 -8.33 15.70
CA ALA A 41 -5.47 -7.15 15.37
C ALA A 41 -4.94 -7.39 13.96
N THR A 42 -5.69 -6.95 12.96
CA THR A 42 -5.18 -6.84 11.61
C THR A 42 -4.06 -5.82 11.65
N THR A 43 -2.82 -6.31 11.70
CA THR A 43 -1.65 -5.47 11.47
C THR A 43 -1.67 -5.05 10.01
N VAL A 44 -2.20 -3.86 9.74
CA VAL A 44 -2.10 -3.23 8.42
C VAL A 44 -0.64 -2.87 8.20
N ARG A 45 0.03 -3.58 7.33
CA ARG A 45 1.35 -3.19 6.82
C ARG A 45 1.18 -1.97 5.92
N ALA A 46 2.15 -1.07 5.91
CA ALA A 46 2.10 0.16 5.11
C ALA A 46 1.87 -0.09 3.59
N GLY A 47 2.18 -1.29 3.08
CA GLY A 47 1.87 -1.68 1.69
C GLY A 47 0.48 -2.29 1.51
N ASP A 48 -0.17 -2.77 2.60
CA ASP A 48 -1.51 -3.39 2.53
C ASP A 48 -2.63 -2.35 2.66
N ALA A 49 -2.29 -1.13 3.07
CA ALA A 49 -3.26 -0.04 3.25
C ALA A 49 -3.69 0.61 1.93
N GLU A 50 -2.89 0.47 0.85
CA GLU A 50 -3.18 1.08 -0.44
C GLU A 50 -4.21 0.30 -1.26
N ILE A 51 -4.26 -1.03 -1.12
CA ILE A 51 -5.21 -1.88 -1.87
C ILE A 51 -6.68 -1.58 -1.52
N PRO A 52 -7.08 -1.41 -0.24
CA PRO A 52 -8.46 -1.10 0.13
C PRO A 52 -9.00 0.20 -0.48
N VAL A 53 -8.16 1.19 -0.78
CA VAL A 53 -8.60 2.46 -1.38
C VAL A 53 -9.09 2.28 -2.82
N LEU A 54 -8.67 1.21 -3.51
CA LEU A 54 -9.12 0.88 -4.86
C LEU A 54 -10.49 0.19 -4.89
N ARG A 55 -11.04 -0.17 -3.72
CA ARG A 55 -12.33 -0.86 -3.65
C ARG A 55 -13.48 0.04 -4.07
N GLY A 56 -14.29 -0.46 -5.01
CA GLY A 56 -15.44 0.26 -5.52
C GLY A 56 -15.13 1.32 -6.56
N LEU A 57 -13.86 1.50 -6.92
CA LEU A 57 -13.46 2.35 -8.04
C LEU A 57 -14.05 1.75 -9.33
N LYS A 58 -14.82 2.53 -10.09
CA LYS A 58 -15.53 2.05 -11.29
C LYS A 58 -14.91 2.56 -12.57
N GLU A 59 -14.37 3.76 -12.52
CA GLU A 59 -13.89 4.48 -13.68
C GLU A 59 -12.77 5.44 -13.27
N VAL A 60 -11.87 5.75 -14.20
CA VAL A 60 -10.77 6.70 -13.99
C VAL A 60 -10.58 7.58 -15.23
N PHE A 61 -10.14 8.80 -15.03
CA PHE A 61 -9.54 9.62 -16.07
C PHE A 61 -8.03 9.39 -16.09
N VAL A 62 -7.44 9.20 -17.26
CA VAL A 62 -5.98 9.06 -17.41
C VAL A 62 -5.38 10.41 -17.71
N ASP A 63 -4.60 10.92 -16.78
CA ASP A 63 -3.86 12.18 -16.90
C ASP A 63 -2.37 11.90 -16.95
N VAL A 64 -1.73 12.22 -18.06
CA VAL A 64 -0.28 12.06 -18.24
C VAL A 64 0.35 13.43 -18.27
N GLU A 65 1.28 13.69 -17.34
CA GLU A 65 2.04 14.93 -17.30
C GLU A 65 2.87 15.11 -18.57
N ASP A 66 2.89 16.32 -19.08
CA ASP A 66 3.63 16.65 -20.29
C ASP A 66 5.11 16.29 -20.15
N LEU A 67 5.63 15.62 -21.15
CA LEU A 67 7.05 15.30 -21.27
C LEU A 67 7.85 16.53 -21.67
N ASP A 68 9.14 16.54 -21.32
CA ASP A 68 10.07 17.54 -21.85
C ASP A 68 10.11 17.39 -23.39
N PHE A 69 9.97 18.50 -24.12
CA PHE A 69 9.93 18.50 -25.59
C PHE A 69 11.15 17.82 -26.24
N ARG A 70 12.29 17.83 -25.54
CA ARG A 70 13.51 17.14 -26.01
C ARG A 70 13.34 15.62 -25.99
N VAL A 71 12.62 15.09 -25.01
CA VAL A 71 12.28 13.66 -24.90
C VAL A 71 11.26 13.30 -25.98
N GLU A 72 10.25 14.12 -26.20
CA GLU A 72 9.24 13.88 -27.24
C GLU A 72 9.84 13.82 -28.64
N ARG A 73 10.81 14.67 -28.94
CA ARG A 73 11.54 14.63 -30.23
C ARG A 73 12.34 13.35 -30.45
N THR A 74 12.61 12.58 -29.42
CA THR A 74 13.31 11.29 -29.50
C THR A 74 12.37 10.09 -29.60
N GLY A 75 11.05 10.33 -29.69
CA GLY A 75 10.04 9.32 -30.01
C GLY A 75 9.20 8.82 -28.85
N LEU A 76 9.48 9.23 -27.61
CA LEU A 76 8.59 8.98 -26.47
C LEU A 76 7.68 10.19 -26.30
N THR A 77 6.39 10.04 -26.57
CA THR A 77 5.43 11.14 -26.49
C THR A 77 4.42 10.92 -25.37
N THR A 78 3.88 12.02 -24.84
CA THR A 78 2.80 12.02 -23.85
C THR A 78 1.59 11.21 -24.34
N ASP A 79 1.23 11.35 -25.64
CA ASP A 79 0.12 10.61 -26.24
C ASP A 79 0.35 9.09 -26.33
N HIS A 80 1.59 8.65 -26.55
CA HIS A 80 1.92 7.23 -26.51
C HIS A 80 1.68 6.64 -25.12
N LEU A 81 2.16 7.31 -24.06
CA LEU A 81 1.98 6.86 -22.69
C LEU A 81 0.49 6.82 -22.30
N ARG A 82 -0.26 7.87 -22.66
CA ARG A 82 -1.71 7.93 -22.41
C ARG A 82 -2.45 6.79 -23.11
N THR A 83 -2.19 6.59 -24.39
CA THR A 83 -2.86 5.56 -25.19
C THR A 83 -2.57 4.16 -24.64
N ASP A 84 -1.33 3.89 -24.27
CA ASP A 84 -0.95 2.59 -23.69
C ASP A 84 -1.66 2.33 -22.36
N ALA A 85 -1.68 3.32 -21.48
CA ALA A 85 -2.36 3.21 -20.18
C ALA A 85 -3.86 3.00 -20.35
N GLU A 86 -4.52 3.80 -21.20
CA GLU A 86 -5.95 3.66 -21.48
C GLU A 86 -6.30 2.30 -22.06
N LEU A 87 -5.49 1.80 -23.01
CA LEU A 87 -5.71 0.50 -23.63
C LEU A 87 -5.64 -0.61 -22.58
N LYS A 88 -4.61 -0.60 -21.71
CA LYS A 88 -4.44 -1.58 -20.64
C LYS A 88 -5.62 -1.56 -19.66
N LEU A 89 -6.06 -0.38 -19.24
CA LEU A 89 -7.22 -0.22 -18.36
C LEU A 89 -8.50 -0.78 -18.97
N LYS A 90 -8.77 -0.44 -20.23
CA LYS A 90 -9.93 -0.94 -20.99
C LYS A 90 -9.89 -2.47 -21.15
N MET A 91 -8.73 -3.05 -21.43
CA MET A 91 -8.54 -4.51 -21.51
C MET A 91 -8.79 -5.20 -20.16
N ALA A 92 -8.48 -4.55 -19.06
CA ALA A 92 -8.76 -5.03 -17.71
C ALA A 92 -10.23 -4.84 -17.27
N GLY A 93 -11.04 -4.17 -18.09
CA GLY A 93 -12.45 -3.89 -17.81
C GLY A 93 -12.67 -2.67 -16.91
N ILE A 94 -11.65 -1.84 -16.75
CA ILE A 94 -11.76 -0.56 -16.04
C ILE A 94 -12.23 0.50 -17.05
N LYS A 95 -13.31 1.20 -16.72
CA LYS A 95 -13.85 2.24 -17.60
C LYS A 95 -12.91 3.46 -17.57
N VAL A 96 -12.47 3.89 -18.75
CA VAL A 96 -11.72 5.14 -18.92
C VAL A 96 -12.72 6.23 -19.33
N GLN A 97 -12.71 7.33 -18.59
CA GLN A 97 -13.58 8.48 -18.83
C GLN A 97 -12.79 9.69 -19.35
N SER A 98 -13.48 10.64 -19.92
CA SER A 98 -12.90 11.93 -20.29
C SER A 98 -12.70 12.82 -19.06
N GLU A 99 -11.86 13.83 -19.15
CA GLU A 99 -11.65 14.83 -18.10
C GLU A 99 -12.98 15.46 -17.66
N LYS A 100 -13.84 15.84 -18.61
CA LYS A 100 -15.15 16.44 -18.33
C LYS A 100 -16.09 15.51 -17.57
N GLU A 101 -16.03 14.21 -17.83
CA GLU A 101 -16.81 13.20 -17.10
C GLU A 101 -16.23 13.00 -15.70
N SER A 102 -14.90 12.95 -15.57
CA SER A 102 -14.22 12.82 -14.29
C SER A 102 -14.62 13.92 -13.29
N MET A 103 -14.70 15.16 -13.75
CA MET A 103 -15.15 16.29 -12.91
C MET A 103 -16.58 16.15 -12.37
N ARG A 104 -17.39 15.26 -12.95
CA ARG A 104 -18.79 14.99 -12.52
C ARG A 104 -18.90 13.69 -11.71
N THR A 105 -17.85 12.89 -11.73
CA THR A 105 -17.78 11.63 -10.97
C THR A 105 -17.41 11.93 -9.51
N PRO A 106 -18.12 11.37 -8.53
CA PRO A 106 -17.76 11.55 -7.13
C PRO A 106 -16.30 11.19 -6.87
N GLY A 107 -15.58 12.08 -6.18
CA GLY A 107 -14.15 11.94 -5.94
C GLY A 107 -13.25 12.36 -7.11
N SER A 108 -13.79 12.54 -8.31
CA SER A 108 -13.02 12.87 -9.53
C SER A 108 -11.78 12.00 -9.72
N PRO A 109 -11.93 10.65 -9.77
CA PRO A 109 -10.79 9.74 -9.76
C PRO A 109 -9.95 9.88 -11.03
N GLN A 110 -8.66 10.08 -10.83
CA GLN A 110 -7.67 10.37 -11.86
C GLN A 110 -6.46 9.47 -11.71
N LEU A 111 -6.15 8.67 -12.72
CA LEU A 111 -4.88 7.95 -12.79
C LEU A 111 -3.84 8.88 -13.41
N TYR A 112 -3.04 9.50 -12.54
CA TYR A 112 -1.99 10.43 -12.92
C TYR A 112 -0.67 9.70 -13.16
N ILE A 113 -0.06 9.98 -14.31
CA ILE A 113 1.20 9.37 -14.73
C ILE A 113 2.23 10.47 -14.94
N MET A 114 3.31 10.42 -14.19
CA MET A 114 4.45 11.31 -14.31
C MET A 114 5.66 10.54 -14.81
N VAL A 115 6.27 11.04 -15.87
CA VAL A 115 7.53 10.51 -16.42
C VAL A 115 8.52 11.66 -16.58
N LYS A 116 9.59 11.64 -15.79
CA LYS A 116 10.70 12.60 -15.90
C LYS A 116 11.92 11.85 -16.41
N VAL A 117 12.51 12.35 -17.48
CA VAL A 117 13.68 11.74 -18.13
C VAL A 117 14.76 12.78 -18.32
N LEU A 118 15.98 12.39 -17.97
CA LEU A 118 17.19 13.20 -18.18
C LEU A 118 18.24 12.35 -18.90
N GLY A 119 18.79 12.85 -20.00
CA GLY A 119 19.95 12.22 -20.65
C GLY A 119 21.19 12.39 -19.78
N THR A 120 21.97 11.34 -19.66
CA THR A 120 23.24 11.31 -18.95
C THR A 120 24.42 11.56 -19.93
N SER A 121 25.59 11.88 -19.41
CA SER A 121 26.81 12.03 -20.21
C SER A 121 27.31 10.73 -20.85
N SER A 122 26.88 9.56 -20.35
CA SER A 122 27.18 8.25 -20.91
C SER A 122 26.25 7.86 -22.10
N GLY A 123 25.24 8.68 -22.40
CA GLY A 123 24.23 8.38 -23.43
C GLY A 123 23.04 7.59 -22.93
N ASP A 124 23.00 7.24 -21.65
CA ASP A 124 21.85 6.61 -20.99
C ASP A 124 20.82 7.65 -20.55
N TYR A 125 19.69 7.18 -20.05
CA TYR A 125 18.61 8.01 -19.50
C TYR A 125 18.39 7.72 -18.03
N ALA A 126 18.49 8.73 -17.18
CA ALA A 126 17.97 8.68 -15.82
C ALA A 126 16.47 8.97 -15.88
N ALA A 127 15.64 8.04 -15.43
CA ALA A 127 14.19 8.15 -15.47
C ALA A 127 13.57 8.02 -14.09
N HIS A 128 12.59 8.87 -13.80
CA HIS A 128 11.68 8.77 -12.67
C HIS A 128 10.26 8.66 -13.19
N ILE A 129 9.63 7.54 -12.90
CA ILE A 129 8.26 7.24 -13.31
C ILE A 129 7.42 7.07 -12.07
N ARG A 130 6.26 7.70 -12.02
CA ARG A 130 5.31 7.59 -10.93
C ARG A 130 3.89 7.50 -11.48
N VAL A 131 3.11 6.57 -10.93
CA VAL A 131 1.70 6.37 -11.23
C VAL A 131 0.93 6.53 -9.91
N GLU A 132 -0.08 7.38 -9.91
CA GLU A 132 -0.87 7.72 -8.72
C GLU A 132 -2.36 7.65 -9.05
N LEU A 133 -3.16 7.12 -8.14
CA LEU A 133 -4.58 7.45 -8.12
C LEU A 133 -4.75 8.73 -7.31
N ARG A 134 -5.29 9.75 -7.93
CA ARG A 134 -5.63 11.02 -7.29
C ARG A 134 -7.14 11.18 -7.24
N GLU A 135 -7.63 11.60 -6.10
CA GLU A 135 -9.07 11.80 -5.88
C GLU A 135 -9.33 12.84 -4.80
N THR A 136 -10.55 13.36 -4.81
CA THR A 136 -11.03 14.24 -3.76
C THR A 136 -11.47 13.39 -2.57
N VAL A 137 -10.86 13.63 -1.42
CA VAL A 137 -11.14 12.93 -0.16
C VAL A 137 -11.47 13.91 0.97
N GLY A 138 -12.36 13.49 1.87
CA GLY A 138 -12.73 14.26 3.04
C GLY A 138 -11.74 14.03 4.21
N LEU A 139 -11.44 15.09 4.95
CA LEU A 139 -10.61 15.00 6.14
C LEU A 139 -11.43 14.53 7.34
N VAL A 140 -11.10 13.37 7.91
CA VAL A 140 -11.80 12.81 9.08
C VAL A 140 -11.82 13.77 10.28
N ARG A 141 -10.70 14.48 10.53
CA ARG A 141 -10.58 15.46 11.64
C ARG A 141 -11.41 16.73 11.45
N HIS A 142 -11.82 17.04 10.20
CA HIS A 142 -12.60 18.23 9.83
C HIS A 142 -13.61 17.84 8.75
N PRO A 143 -14.77 17.26 9.11
CA PRO A 143 -15.83 16.94 8.16
C PRO A 143 -16.27 18.20 7.42
N GLY A 144 -16.32 18.14 6.09
CA GLY A 144 -16.64 19.28 5.22
C GLY A 144 -15.43 19.95 4.59
N ILE A 145 -14.20 19.56 4.97
CA ILE A 145 -13.00 19.93 4.22
C ILE A 145 -12.62 18.77 3.31
N GLU A 146 -12.62 19.04 2.01
CA GLU A 146 -12.19 18.10 0.97
C GLU A 146 -10.84 18.54 0.40
N VAL A 147 -10.00 17.57 0.06
CA VAL A 147 -8.69 17.80 -0.56
C VAL A 147 -8.51 16.85 -1.74
N PHE A 148 -7.97 17.36 -2.83
CA PHE A 148 -7.54 16.54 -3.96
C PHE A 148 -6.13 16.04 -3.68
N THR A 149 -5.95 14.73 -3.59
CA THR A 149 -4.67 14.13 -3.17
C THR A 149 -4.49 12.74 -3.74
N SER A 150 -3.25 12.22 -3.68
CA SER A 150 -2.94 10.85 -4.03
C SER A 150 -3.39 9.92 -2.90
N THR A 151 -4.21 8.92 -3.23
CA THR A 151 -4.70 7.88 -2.33
C THR A 151 -4.00 6.53 -2.56
N TRP A 152 -3.43 6.35 -3.75
CA TRP A 152 -2.59 5.21 -4.10
C TRP A 152 -1.41 5.70 -4.95
N THR A 153 -0.25 5.09 -4.78
CA THR A 153 0.94 5.47 -5.53
C THR A 153 1.88 4.29 -5.76
N THR A 154 2.54 4.31 -6.90
CA THR A 154 3.69 3.45 -7.18
C THR A 154 4.66 4.18 -8.07
N GLY A 155 5.93 3.81 -8.03
CA GLY A 155 6.92 4.46 -8.87
C GLY A 155 8.22 3.69 -8.99
N LYS A 156 9.04 4.15 -9.91
CA LYS A 156 10.39 3.64 -10.16
C LYS A 156 11.33 4.76 -10.54
N PHE A 157 12.53 4.69 -9.98
CA PHE A 157 13.65 5.51 -10.40
C PHE A 157 14.79 4.60 -10.84
N GLY A 158 15.50 4.98 -11.91
CA GLY A 158 16.64 4.21 -12.39
C GLY A 158 17.29 4.80 -13.62
N VAL A 159 18.35 4.15 -14.08
CA VAL A 159 19.05 4.47 -15.33
C VAL A 159 18.76 3.35 -16.34
N THR A 160 18.53 3.72 -17.57
CA THR A 160 18.20 2.79 -18.66
C THR A 160 18.84 3.26 -19.97
N PRO A 161 19.25 2.34 -20.84
CA PRO A 161 19.89 2.70 -22.10
C PRO A 161 18.94 3.25 -23.16
N SER A 162 17.62 3.09 -22.98
CA SER A 162 16.66 3.49 -24.04
C SER A 162 15.36 4.07 -23.50
N LEU A 163 14.72 4.92 -24.30
CA LEU A 163 13.38 5.44 -24.03
C LEU A 163 12.30 4.38 -24.18
N SER A 164 12.54 3.33 -24.97
CA SER A 164 11.63 2.17 -25.04
C SER A 164 11.54 1.44 -23.71
N ASP A 165 12.64 1.36 -22.97
CA ASP A 165 12.64 0.79 -21.62
C ASP A 165 11.88 1.67 -20.63
N VAL A 166 11.98 3.00 -20.76
CA VAL A 166 11.18 3.93 -19.95
C VAL A 166 9.69 3.67 -20.17
N ARG A 167 9.26 3.59 -21.44
CA ARG A 167 7.87 3.26 -21.80
C ARG A 167 7.43 1.90 -21.23
N GLN A 168 8.27 0.88 -21.36
CA GLN A 168 7.96 -0.45 -20.83
C GLN A 168 7.85 -0.45 -19.31
N GLN A 169 8.65 0.36 -18.62
CA GLN A 169 8.58 0.47 -17.17
C GLN A 169 7.32 1.19 -16.70
N GLU A 170 6.91 2.24 -17.41
CA GLU A 170 5.61 2.88 -17.18
C GLU A 170 4.48 1.86 -17.29
N GLN A 171 4.44 1.08 -18.38
CA GLN A 171 3.43 0.04 -18.59
C GLN A 171 3.39 -1.00 -17.46
N LYS A 172 4.54 -1.38 -16.89
CA LYS A 172 4.60 -2.29 -15.74
C LYS A 172 4.01 -1.67 -14.47
N LEU A 173 4.14 -0.35 -14.29
CA LEU A 173 3.51 0.34 -13.15
C LEU A 173 1.99 0.44 -13.32
N VAL A 174 1.51 0.64 -14.54
CA VAL A 174 0.07 0.56 -14.85
C VAL A 174 -0.45 -0.87 -14.63
N ASP A 175 0.30 -1.90 -15.04
CA ASP A 175 -0.07 -3.30 -14.77
C ASP A 175 -0.15 -3.60 -13.26
N LYS A 176 0.72 -2.99 -12.46
CA LYS A 176 0.65 -3.10 -10.99
C LYS A 176 -0.65 -2.48 -10.47
N PHE A 177 -1.01 -1.27 -10.91
CA PHE A 177 -2.28 -0.66 -10.55
C PHE A 177 -3.46 -1.58 -10.89
N ILE A 178 -3.50 -2.11 -12.11
CA ILE A 178 -4.56 -3.02 -12.57
C ILE A 178 -4.63 -4.28 -11.71
N SER A 179 -3.48 -4.87 -11.38
CA SER A 179 -3.41 -6.08 -10.54
C SER A 179 -3.98 -5.82 -9.15
N GLU A 180 -3.62 -4.72 -8.52
CA GLU A 180 -4.11 -4.34 -7.20
C GLU A 180 -5.59 -3.93 -7.23
N TYR A 181 -6.02 -3.24 -8.29
CA TYR A 181 -7.43 -2.95 -8.53
C TYR A 181 -8.27 -4.24 -8.61
N MET A 182 -7.82 -5.23 -9.36
CA MET A 182 -8.53 -6.52 -9.48
C MET A 182 -8.56 -7.27 -8.15
N ALA A 183 -7.50 -7.20 -7.36
CA ALA A 183 -7.46 -7.79 -6.01
C ALA A 183 -8.45 -7.11 -5.06
N ALA A 184 -8.63 -5.78 -5.17
CA ALA A 184 -9.57 -5.01 -4.36
C ALA A 184 -11.04 -5.20 -4.79
N ASN A 185 -11.29 -5.58 -6.05
CA ASN A 185 -12.61 -5.69 -6.68
C ASN A 185 -12.82 -7.08 -7.31
N PRO A 186 -12.84 -8.16 -6.52
CA PRO A 186 -13.09 -9.49 -7.03
C PRO A 186 -14.48 -9.57 -7.68
N LYS A 187 -14.57 -10.29 -8.81
CA LYS A 187 -15.83 -10.52 -9.55
C LYS A 187 -16.67 -11.59 -8.87
#